data_58bc4b084a819317d62a9a77f02746df
#
_entry.id   58bc4b084a819317d62a9a77f02746df
#
_cell.length_a   1.000
_cell.length_b   1.000
_cell.length_c   1.000
_cell.angle_alpha   90.00
_cell.angle_beta   90.00
_cell.angle_gamma   90.00
#
_symmetry.space_group_name_H-M   'P 1'
#
loop_
_entity.id
_entity.type
_entity.pdbx_description
1 polymer ?
#
loop_
_entity_poly.entity_id
_entity_poly.type
_entity_poly.pdbx_seq_one_letter_code
_entity_poly.pdbx_strand_id
1 'polypeptide(L)'
;GWRAYEIVRLGVGIKTQVPSVMNGLNVEENLWLSARRVNDRDATRAIVAEVLEQMALEGIARRLVGELAHGQRQLVEIGLVLAQRPWLLLLDEPAAGITGAEADQLVRIIHEVNQKATVVVVDHDMEFVRMLGGKVTVLHQGAILREGPVDDVRADALVREVYIGSRAR
;
A
#
# COMPACT_ATOMS: atom_id res chain seq x y z
N GLY A 1 -0.35 -12.36 23.51
CA GLY A 1 -0.50 -11.46 22.36
C GLY A 1 -1.04 -12.24 21.17
N TRP A 2 -1.72 -11.56 20.25
CA TRP A 2 -2.25 -12.14 19.02
C TRP A 2 -1.11 -12.50 18.07
N ARG A 3 -1.23 -13.60 17.34
CA ARG A 3 -0.30 -13.95 16.26
C ARG A 3 -0.68 -13.18 14.98
N ALA A 4 0.30 -12.91 14.09
CA ALA A 4 0.06 -12.13 12.87
C ALA A 4 -1.11 -12.66 12.02
N TYR A 5 -1.23 -13.98 11.86
CA TYR A 5 -2.32 -14.58 11.09
C TYR A 5 -3.71 -14.41 11.74
N GLU A 6 -3.78 -14.26 13.06
CA GLU A 6 -5.02 -13.98 13.78
C GLU A 6 -5.47 -12.54 13.51
N ILE A 7 -4.53 -11.58 13.48
CA ILE A 7 -4.79 -10.18 13.15
C ILE A 7 -5.32 -10.05 11.71
N VAL A 8 -4.69 -10.74 10.75
CA VAL A 8 -5.16 -10.75 9.36
C VAL A 8 -6.58 -11.30 9.24
N ARG A 9 -6.94 -12.33 10.01
CA ARG A 9 -8.31 -12.89 10.04
C ARG A 9 -9.36 -11.91 10.59
N LEU A 10 -8.94 -10.89 11.33
CA LEU A 10 -9.84 -9.81 11.78
C LEU A 10 -10.10 -8.77 10.68
N GLY A 11 -9.58 -8.97 9.47
CA GLY A 11 -9.74 -8.06 8.35
C GLY A 11 -8.73 -6.91 8.33
N VAL A 12 -7.55 -7.10 8.93
CA VAL A 12 -6.41 -6.17 8.79
C VAL A 12 -5.53 -6.62 7.64
N GLY A 13 -5.43 -5.79 6.62
CA GLY A 13 -4.53 -5.99 5.49
C GLY A 13 -3.17 -5.32 5.74
N ILE A 14 -2.08 -6.03 5.47
CA ILE A 14 -0.74 -5.49 5.68
C ILE A 14 0.10 -5.75 4.43
N LYS A 15 0.61 -4.68 3.81
CA LYS A 15 1.67 -4.74 2.81
C LYS A 15 2.98 -4.33 3.46
N THR A 16 3.88 -5.28 3.61
CA THR A 16 5.23 -5.08 4.18
C THR A 16 6.26 -4.83 3.08
N GLN A 17 7.48 -4.43 3.46
CA GLN A 17 8.61 -4.28 2.54
C GLN A 17 9.02 -5.61 1.87
N VAL A 18 8.77 -6.74 2.52
CA VAL A 18 9.08 -8.07 1.95
C VAL A 18 7.98 -8.47 0.97
N PRO A 19 8.33 -8.70 -0.32
CA PRO A 19 7.36 -9.12 -1.33
C PRO A 19 6.64 -10.42 -0.94
N SER A 20 5.31 -10.44 -1.10
CA SER A 20 4.48 -11.62 -0.80
C SER A 20 3.89 -12.28 -2.06
N VAL A 21 4.43 -11.98 -3.23
CA VAL A 21 4.00 -12.49 -4.53
C VAL A 21 4.66 -13.81 -4.90
N MET A 22 3.95 -14.61 -5.69
CA MET A 22 4.46 -15.84 -6.30
C MET A 22 4.94 -15.54 -7.72
N ASN A 23 6.26 -15.47 -7.91
CA ASN A 23 6.88 -15.08 -9.19
C ASN A 23 6.55 -16.01 -10.37
N GLY A 24 6.32 -17.30 -10.12
CA GLY A 24 5.97 -18.30 -11.12
C GLY A 24 4.49 -18.34 -11.50
N LEU A 25 3.66 -17.52 -10.89
CA LEU A 25 2.24 -17.36 -11.22
C LEU A 25 2.01 -16.02 -11.91
N ASN A 26 0.95 -15.94 -12.73
CA ASN A 26 0.54 -14.67 -13.32
C ASN A 26 -0.19 -13.79 -12.29
N VAL A 27 -0.48 -12.54 -12.68
CA VAL A 27 -1.11 -11.55 -11.79
C VAL A 27 -2.48 -12.05 -11.31
N GLU A 28 -3.33 -12.53 -12.22
CA GLU A 28 -4.67 -13.01 -11.90
C GLU A 28 -4.64 -14.20 -10.94
N GLU A 29 -3.72 -15.15 -11.15
CA GLU A 29 -3.54 -16.32 -10.27
C GLU A 29 -3.11 -15.91 -8.86
N ASN A 30 -2.18 -14.97 -8.74
CA ASN A 30 -1.77 -14.40 -7.47
C ASN A 30 -2.96 -13.75 -6.73
N LEU A 31 -3.72 -12.90 -7.39
CA LEU A 31 -4.92 -12.27 -6.84
C LEU A 31 -5.98 -13.30 -6.44
N TRP A 32 -6.19 -14.32 -7.29
CA TRP A 32 -7.14 -15.39 -7.03
C TRP A 32 -6.80 -16.16 -5.74
N LEU A 33 -5.53 -16.53 -5.55
CA LEU A 33 -5.08 -17.22 -4.35
C LEU A 33 -5.32 -16.38 -3.10
N SER A 34 -5.06 -15.07 -3.18
CA SER A 34 -5.28 -14.16 -2.05
C SER A 34 -6.78 -14.03 -1.71
N ALA A 35 -7.62 -13.78 -2.71
CA ALA A 35 -9.07 -13.64 -2.52
C ALA A 35 -9.72 -14.93 -2.04
N ARG A 36 -9.24 -16.11 -2.51
CA ARG A 36 -9.79 -17.44 -2.21
C ARG A 36 -9.62 -17.84 -0.73
N ARG A 37 -8.70 -17.19 -0.01
CA ARG A 37 -8.48 -17.48 1.41
C ARG A 37 -9.68 -17.18 2.30
N VAL A 38 -10.51 -16.22 1.90
CA VAL A 38 -11.60 -15.68 2.73
C VAL A 38 -12.97 -15.72 2.03
N ASN A 39 -13.03 -16.13 0.74
CA ASN A 39 -14.24 -16.11 -0.07
C ASN A 39 -14.50 -17.47 -0.73
N ASP A 40 -15.73 -17.73 -1.17
CA ASP A 40 -16.07 -18.84 -2.05
C ASP A 40 -15.55 -18.59 -3.50
N ARG A 41 -15.81 -19.54 -4.40
CA ARG A 41 -15.27 -19.49 -5.76
C ARG A 41 -15.88 -18.38 -6.61
N ASP A 42 -17.17 -18.12 -6.48
CA ASP A 42 -17.87 -17.15 -7.33
C ASP A 42 -17.57 -15.72 -6.84
N ALA A 43 -17.58 -15.49 -5.53
CA ALA A 43 -17.15 -14.23 -4.95
C ALA A 43 -15.67 -13.94 -5.27
N THR A 44 -14.81 -14.96 -5.27
CA THR A 44 -13.38 -14.81 -5.63
C THR A 44 -13.22 -14.26 -7.05
N ARG A 45 -13.96 -14.76 -8.03
CA ARG A 45 -13.88 -14.26 -9.43
C ARG A 45 -14.27 -12.79 -9.54
N ALA A 46 -15.36 -12.41 -8.87
CA ALA A 46 -15.83 -11.03 -8.86
C ALA A 46 -14.80 -10.09 -8.22
N ILE A 47 -14.21 -10.49 -7.08
CA ILE A 47 -13.17 -9.73 -6.39
C ILE A 47 -11.91 -9.58 -7.25
N VAL A 48 -11.47 -10.64 -7.92
CA VAL A 48 -10.28 -10.57 -8.78
C VAL A 48 -10.51 -9.58 -9.93
N ALA A 49 -11.68 -9.62 -10.58
CA ALA A 49 -12.03 -8.67 -11.63
C ALA A 49 -12.05 -7.22 -11.11
N GLU A 50 -12.72 -6.98 -9.96
CA GLU A 50 -12.75 -5.66 -9.31
C GLU A 50 -11.35 -5.13 -8.99
N VAL A 51 -10.48 -5.97 -8.42
CA VAL A 51 -9.11 -5.55 -8.06
C VAL A 51 -8.25 -5.32 -9.29
N LEU A 52 -8.36 -6.13 -10.34
CA LEU A 52 -7.64 -5.88 -11.60
C LEU A 52 -8.00 -4.52 -12.18
N GLU A 53 -9.29 -4.20 -12.24
CA GLU A 53 -9.79 -2.90 -12.72
C GLU A 53 -9.30 -1.75 -11.82
N GLN A 54 -9.51 -1.84 -10.50
CA GLN A 54 -9.12 -0.81 -9.54
C GLN A 54 -7.62 -0.52 -9.57
N MET A 55 -6.79 -1.55 -9.76
CA MET A 55 -5.34 -1.43 -9.81
C MET A 55 -4.81 -1.13 -11.22
N ALA A 56 -5.69 -1.07 -12.26
CA ALA A 56 -5.34 -0.96 -13.68
C ALA A 56 -4.33 -2.04 -14.12
N LEU A 57 -4.59 -3.29 -13.73
CA LEU A 57 -3.73 -4.44 -14.00
C LEU A 57 -4.29 -5.38 -15.09
N GLU A 58 -5.45 -5.07 -15.70
CA GLU A 58 -6.12 -5.93 -16.70
C GLU A 58 -5.20 -6.25 -17.88
N GLY A 59 -4.45 -5.25 -18.37
CA GLY A 59 -3.54 -5.40 -19.51
C GLY A 59 -2.36 -6.33 -19.24
N ILE A 60 -2.07 -6.64 -17.97
CA ILE A 60 -0.98 -7.52 -17.56
C ILE A 60 -1.44 -8.72 -16.72
N ALA A 61 -2.76 -8.95 -16.64
CA ALA A 61 -3.35 -9.99 -15.79
C ALA A 61 -2.77 -11.39 -16.04
N ARG A 62 -2.38 -11.70 -17.29
CA ARG A 62 -1.81 -12.98 -17.71
C ARG A 62 -0.28 -13.03 -17.69
N ARG A 63 0.41 -11.92 -17.39
CA ARG A 63 1.87 -11.90 -17.30
C ARG A 63 2.35 -12.52 -15.99
N LEU A 64 3.48 -13.23 -16.02
CA LEU A 64 4.13 -13.73 -14.81
C LEU A 64 4.61 -12.56 -13.95
N VAL A 65 4.34 -12.63 -12.63
CA VAL A 65 4.71 -11.56 -11.71
C VAL A 65 6.23 -11.38 -11.64
N GLY A 66 6.99 -12.45 -11.82
CA GLY A 66 8.46 -12.37 -11.88
C GLY A 66 9.03 -11.59 -13.05
N GLU A 67 8.24 -11.31 -14.10
CA GLU A 67 8.64 -10.57 -15.31
C GLU A 67 8.17 -9.11 -15.30
N LEU A 68 7.48 -8.68 -14.25
CA LEU A 68 6.94 -7.33 -14.12
C LEU A 68 8.02 -6.33 -13.70
N ALA A 69 7.90 -5.09 -14.20
CA ALA A 69 8.63 -3.97 -13.67
C ALA A 69 8.30 -3.75 -12.18
N HIS A 70 9.22 -3.11 -11.45
CA HIS A 70 9.10 -2.95 -10.00
C HIS A 70 7.78 -2.27 -9.60
N GLY A 71 7.40 -1.15 -10.24
CA GLY A 71 6.16 -0.44 -9.94
C GLY A 71 4.91 -1.30 -10.20
N GLN A 72 4.87 -2.04 -11.32
CA GLN A 72 3.78 -2.97 -11.61
C GLN A 72 3.65 -4.05 -10.54
N ARG A 73 4.80 -4.60 -10.11
CA ARG A 73 4.84 -5.59 -9.03
C ARG A 73 4.33 -5.02 -7.71
N GLN A 74 4.69 -3.79 -7.38
CA GLN A 74 4.20 -3.07 -6.20
C GLN A 74 2.67 -2.95 -6.21
N LEU A 75 2.07 -2.60 -7.35
CA LEU A 75 0.62 -2.55 -7.50
C LEU A 75 -0.02 -3.94 -7.32
N VAL A 76 0.60 -5.00 -7.85
CA VAL A 76 0.12 -6.38 -7.62
C VAL A 76 0.14 -6.72 -6.13
N GLU A 77 1.20 -6.38 -5.41
CA GLU A 77 1.33 -6.64 -3.96
C GLU A 77 0.24 -5.94 -3.14
N ILE A 78 -0.08 -4.69 -3.49
CA ILE A 78 -1.21 -3.96 -2.88
C ILE A 78 -2.54 -4.63 -3.25
N GLY A 79 -2.72 -5.01 -4.52
CA GLY A 79 -3.88 -5.75 -5.00
C GLY A 79 -4.13 -7.06 -4.25
N LEU A 80 -3.07 -7.81 -3.88
CA LEU A 80 -3.19 -9.02 -3.07
C LEU A 80 -3.82 -8.75 -1.70
N VAL A 81 -3.46 -7.62 -1.09
CA VAL A 81 -4.02 -7.23 0.20
C VAL A 81 -5.48 -6.79 0.04
N LEU A 82 -5.77 -5.98 -0.99
CA LEU A 82 -7.13 -5.51 -1.28
C LEU A 82 -8.10 -6.66 -1.62
N ALA A 83 -7.61 -7.71 -2.29
CA ALA A 83 -8.39 -8.91 -2.59
C ALA A 83 -8.93 -9.64 -1.35
N GLN A 84 -8.38 -9.37 -0.18
CA GLN A 84 -8.88 -9.90 1.10
C GLN A 84 -9.98 -9.01 1.73
N ARG A 85 -10.34 -7.87 1.10
CA ARG A 85 -11.34 -6.89 1.56
C ARG A 85 -11.11 -6.44 3.01
N PRO A 86 -9.93 -5.87 3.33
CA PRO A 86 -9.64 -5.41 4.68
C PRO A 86 -10.47 -4.17 5.03
N TRP A 87 -10.87 -4.02 6.31
CA TRP A 87 -11.42 -2.77 6.83
C TRP A 87 -10.32 -1.80 7.29
N LEU A 88 -9.10 -2.33 7.54
CA LEU A 88 -7.90 -1.57 7.86
C LEU A 88 -6.76 -2.03 6.97
N LEU A 89 -6.17 -1.11 6.23
CA LEU A 89 -5.03 -1.34 5.34
C LEU A 89 -3.79 -0.63 5.88
N LEU A 90 -2.73 -1.40 6.13
CA LEU A 90 -1.43 -0.89 6.55
C LEU A 90 -0.44 -1.04 5.40
N LEU A 91 0.10 0.07 4.92
CA LEU A 91 1.07 0.12 3.82
C LEU A 91 2.42 0.62 4.34
N ASP A 92 3.44 -0.21 4.20
CA ASP A 92 4.82 0.12 4.58
C ASP A 92 5.64 0.41 3.33
N GLU A 93 6.10 1.66 3.19
CA GLU A 93 6.84 2.21 2.05
C GLU A 93 6.21 1.85 0.68
N PRO A 94 4.92 2.16 0.45
CA PRO A 94 4.26 1.77 -0.79
C PRO A 94 4.78 2.54 -2.02
N ALA A 95 5.43 3.69 -1.83
CA ALA A 95 6.01 4.50 -2.91
C ALA A 95 7.47 4.14 -3.22
N ALA A 96 8.09 3.18 -2.52
CA ALA A 96 9.49 2.85 -2.73
C ALA A 96 9.76 2.35 -4.15
N GLY A 97 10.63 3.05 -4.89
CA GLY A 97 11.10 2.63 -6.21
C GLY A 97 10.08 2.73 -7.35
N ILE A 98 8.96 3.44 -7.17
CA ILE A 98 8.01 3.72 -8.24
C ILE A 98 8.29 5.07 -8.90
N THR A 99 7.84 5.25 -10.15
CA THR A 99 7.95 6.50 -10.90
C THR A 99 6.87 7.50 -10.48
N GLY A 100 7.03 8.79 -10.87
CA GLY A 100 6.02 9.81 -10.57
C GLY A 100 4.62 9.45 -11.06
N ALA A 101 4.48 8.90 -12.29
CA ALA A 101 3.18 8.48 -12.82
C ALA A 101 2.56 7.31 -12.05
N GLU A 102 3.39 6.36 -11.60
CA GLU A 102 2.94 5.26 -10.75
C GLU A 102 2.57 5.74 -9.33
N ALA A 103 3.27 6.76 -8.80
CA ALA A 103 2.92 7.40 -7.54
C ALA A 103 1.56 8.11 -7.63
N ASP A 104 1.31 8.87 -8.70
CA ASP A 104 -0.01 9.49 -8.96
C ASP A 104 -1.12 8.45 -9.04
N GLN A 105 -0.87 7.32 -9.69
CA GLN A 105 -1.82 6.21 -9.74
C GLN A 105 -2.06 5.62 -8.35
N LEU A 106 -1.01 5.36 -7.59
CA LEU A 106 -1.12 4.79 -6.25
C LEU A 106 -1.89 5.71 -5.29
N VAL A 107 -1.68 7.02 -5.37
CA VAL A 107 -2.44 8.02 -4.59
C VAL A 107 -3.92 7.93 -4.89
N ARG A 108 -4.32 7.86 -6.18
CA ARG A 108 -5.73 7.71 -6.56
C ARG A 108 -6.34 6.43 -5.98
N ILE A 109 -5.62 5.31 -6.10
CA ILE A 109 -6.06 4.02 -5.55
C ILE A 109 -6.25 4.10 -4.04
N ILE A 110 -5.28 4.69 -3.31
CA ILE A 110 -5.37 4.84 -1.86
C ILE A 110 -6.58 5.69 -1.47
N HIS A 111 -6.86 6.79 -2.19
CA HIS A 111 -8.04 7.61 -1.93
C HIS A 111 -9.36 6.85 -2.19
N GLU A 112 -9.43 6.04 -3.24
CA GLU A 112 -10.61 5.19 -3.51
C GLU A 112 -10.80 4.13 -2.41
N VAL A 113 -9.73 3.45 -2.01
CA VAL A 113 -9.77 2.47 -0.92
C VAL A 113 -10.21 3.13 0.38
N ASN A 114 -9.73 4.35 0.66
CA ASN A 114 -10.05 5.08 1.89
C ASN A 114 -11.53 5.48 2.01
N GLN A 115 -12.31 5.39 0.94
CA GLN A 115 -13.77 5.55 1.01
C GLN A 115 -14.46 4.35 1.67
N LYS A 116 -13.82 3.17 1.68
CA LYS A 116 -14.40 1.90 2.13
C LYS A 116 -13.64 1.29 3.32
N ALA A 117 -12.37 1.66 3.51
CA ALA A 117 -11.48 1.12 4.54
C ALA A 117 -10.61 2.22 5.13
N THR A 118 -10.17 2.06 6.37
CA THR A 118 -9.14 2.93 6.94
C THR A 118 -7.78 2.57 6.35
N VAL A 119 -7.03 3.58 5.88
CA VAL A 119 -5.67 3.37 5.35
C VAL A 119 -4.65 4.07 6.23
N VAL A 120 -3.62 3.36 6.63
CA VAL A 120 -2.45 3.89 7.32
C VAL A 120 -1.23 3.64 6.44
N VAL A 121 -0.51 4.70 6.11
CA VAL A 121 0.68 4.67 5.28
C VAL A 121 1.89 5.08 6.12
N VAL A 122 2.95 4.29 6.07
CA VAL A 122 4.26 4.67 6.58
C VAL A 122 5.18 4.87 5.38
N ASP A 123 5.67 6.08 5.19
CA ASP A 123 6.58 6.39 4.10
C ASP A 123 7.56 7.50 4.52
N HIS A 124 8.72 7.52 3.90
CA HIS A 124 9.73 8.57 4.11
C HIS A 124 9.77 9.57 2.96
N ASP A 125 9.00 9.35 1.88
CA ASP A 125 8.85 10.30 0.77
C ASP A 125 7.80 11.37 1.15
N MET A 126 8.30 12.55 1.53
CA MET A 126 7.45 13.67 1.93
C MET A 126 6.58 14.21 0.80
N GLU A 127 6.98 14.02 -0.47
CA GLU A 127 6.15 14.44 -1.60
C GLU A 127 4.98 13.50 -1.79
N PHE A 128 5.22 12.19 -1.70
CA PHE A 128 4.16 11.19 -1.73
C PHE A 128 3.18 11.38 -0.54
N VAL A 129 3.70 11.61 0.67
CA VAL A 129 2.87 11.90 1.85
C VAL A 129 2.04 13.17 1.64
N ARG A 130 2.59 14.21 0.99
CA ARG A 130 1.86 15.44 0.66
C ARG A 130 0.73 15.17 -0.35
N MET A 131 0.99 14.34 -1.36
CA MET A 131 -0.03 13.97 -2.35
C MET A 131 -1.19 13.17 -1.73
N LEU A 132 -0.91 12.34 -0.74
CA LEU A 132 -1.93 11.63 0.02
C LEU A 132 -2.75 12.57 0.90
N GLY A 133 -2.15 13.62 1.44
CA GLY A 133 -2.82 14.53 2.38
C GLY A 133 -3.15 13.86 3.71
N GLY A 134 -4.17 14.41 4.38
CA GLY A 134 -4.68 13.86 5.63
C GLY A 134 -3.87 14.22 6.87
N LYS A 135 -4.00 13.41 7.91
CA LYS A 135 -3.31 13.57 9.19
C LYS A 135 -1.96 12.83 9.15
N VAL A 136 -0.90 13.55 9.47
CA VAL A 136 0.47 13.03 9.50
C VAL A 136 0.99 12.99 10.94
N THR A 137 1.61 11.89 11.32
CA THR A 137 2.34 11.75 12.58
C THR A 137 3.81 11.47 12.28
N VAL A 138 4.69 12.36 12.71
CA VAL A 138 6.15 12.20 12.56
C VAL A 138 6.71 11.52 13.80
N LEU A 139 7.38 10.40 13.57
CA LEU A 139 8.08 9.64 14.61
C LEU A 139 9.58 9.90 14.50
N HIS A 140 10.23 10.20 15.62
CA HIS A 140 11.67 10.32 15.72
C HIS A 140 12.17 9.70 17.03
N GLN A 141 13.17 8.80 16.93
CA GLN A 141 13.76 8.10 18.08
C GLN A 141 12.72 7.43 19.01
N GLY A 142 11.66 6.84 18.41
CA GLY A 142 10.61 6.14 19.14
C GLY A 142 9.56 7.03 19.82
N ALA A 143 9.61 8.35 19.61
CA ALA A 143 8.63 9.31 20.15
C ALA A 143 7.91 10.04 19.02
N ILE A 144 6.68 10.52 19.30
CA ILE A 144 5.96 11.43 18.40
C ILE A 144 6.64 12.80 18.48
N LEU A 145 7.20 13.24 17.35
CA LEU A 145 7.80 14.57 17.23
C LEU A 145 6.73 15.63 16.93
N ARG A 146 5.85 15.35 15.97
CA ARG A 146 4.78 16.25 15.55
C ARG A 146 3.60 15.45 14.99
N GLU A 147 2.40 16.00 15.14
CA GLU A 147 1.17 15.43 14.57
C GLU A 147 0.25 16.56 14.10
N GLY A 148 -0.35 16.42 12.91
CA GLY A 148 -1.27 17.41 12.35
C GLY A 148 -1.50 17.25 10.85
N PRO A 149 -2.15 18.22 10.21
CA PRO A 149 -2.22 18.31 8.75
C PRO A 149 -0.83 18.32 8.12
N VAL A 150 -0.70 17.73 6.93
CA VAL A 150 0.61 17.59 6.25
C VAL A 150 1.36 18.92 6.09
N ASP A 151 0.67 19.98 5.74
CA ASP A 151 1.30 21.31 5.52
C ASP A 151 1.85 21.91 6.81
N ASP A 152 1.13 21.78 7.94
CA ASP A 152 1.57 22.23 9.25
C ASP A 152 2.79 21.43 9.73
N VAL A 153 2.78 20.12 9.51
CA VAL A 153 3.90 19.23 9.86
C VAL A 153 5.14 19.55 9.04
N ARG A 154 5.00 19.82 7.74
CA ARG A 154 6.12 20.20 6.86
C ARG A 154 6.71 21.58 7.19
N ALA A 155 5.89 22.51 7.69
CA ALA A 155 6.32 23.84 8.10
C ALA A 155 7.08 23.84 9.43
N ASP A 156 6.93 22.79 10.24
CA ASP A 156 7.54 22.68 11.56
C ASP A 156 9.07 22.66 11.49
N ALA A 157 9.73 23.52 12.27
CA ALA A 157 11.17 23.69 12.24
C ALA A 157 11.94 22.42 12.69
N LEU A 158 11.43 21.71 13.71
CA LEU A 158 12.04 20.47 14.23
C LEU A 158 11.92 19.35 13.21
N VAL A 159 10.77 19.22 12.54
CA VAL A 159 10.56 18.23 11.48
C VAL A 159 11.55 18.48 10.33
N ARG A 160 11.72 19.74 9.92
CA ARG A 160 12.67 20.12 8.87
C ARG A 160 14.12 19.82 9.26
N GLU A 161 14.51 20.11 10.49
CA GLU A 161 15.85 19.82 10.99
C GLU A 161 16.15 18.31 10.98
N VAL A 162 15.22 17.48 11.45
CA VAL A 162 15.36 16.02 11.52
C VAL A 162 15.40 15.38 10.12
N TYR A 163 14.53 15.80 9.20
CA TYR A 163 14.41 15.19 7.87
C TYR A 163 15.36 15.79 6.83
N ILE A 164 15.61 17.10 6.85
CA ILE A 164 16.45 17.79 5.87
C ILE A 164 17.91 17.80 6.34
N GLY A 165 18.16 18.00 7.62
CA GLY A 165 19.52 17.97 8.19
C GLY A 165 20.21 16.59 8.08
N SER A 166 19.44 15.48 8.01
CA SER A 166 20.01 14.15 7.83
C SER A 166 20.42 13.82 6.39
N ARG A 167 19.97 14.57 5.39
CA ARG A 167 20.38 14.44 3.97
C ARG A 167 21.64 15.21 3.61
N ALA A 168 22.17 16.03 4.53
CA ALA A 168 23.37 16.86 4.33
C ALA A 168 24.67 16.27 4.91
N ARG A 169 24.68 14.93 5.22
CA ARG A 169 25.91 14.22 5.66
C ARG A 169 26.20 13.02 4.78
#